data_2ce056b3f57443043039c153c1e1c216
#
_entry.id   2ce056b3f57443043039c153c1e1c216
#
_cell.length_a   1.000
_cell.length_b   1.000
_cell.length_c   1.000
_cell.angle_alpha   90.00
_cell.angle_beta   90.00
_cell.angle_gamma   90.00
#
_symmetry.space_group_name_H-M   'P 1'
#
loop_
_entity.id
_entity.type
_entity.pdbx_description
1 polymer ?
#
loop_
_entity_poly.entity_id
_entity_poly.type
_entity_poly.pdbx_seq_one_letter_code
_entity_poly.pdbx_strand_id
1 'polypeptide(L)'
;MNTVAFDVAGRCLFVVNDELAVPDAAAVIYTDELIDANLVWYDHQNKVMRIRGPILCTVATNKISSLPSGTTIYVGNEQVVVDDGSIEFDVAYAQQLRVVLSHVRYTDTVVEVPCEVQG
;
A
#
# COMPACT_ATOMS: atom_id res chain seq x y z
N MET A 1 3.67 -0.71 27.96
CA MET A 1 3.98 0.14 26.78
C MET A 1 4.26 -0.77 25.59
N ASN A 2 3.69 -0.46 24.45
CA ASN A 2 3.89 -1.23 23.21
C ASN A 2 5.11 -0.74 22.46
N THR A 3 5.84 -1.66 21.83
CA THR A 3 6.94 -1.35 20.91
C THR A 3 6.47 -1.57 19.50
N VAL A 4 6.61 -0.55 18.66
CA VAL A 4 6.25 -0.59 17.23
C VAL A 4 7.52 -0.34 16.43
N ALA A 5 7.92 -1.29 15.60
CA ALA A 5 9.15 -1.22 14.81
C ALA A 5 8.85 -1.11 13.32
N PHE A 6 9.68 -0.33 12.62
CA PHE A 6 9.50 -0.02 11.20
C PHE A 6 10.80 -0.23 10.42
N ASP A 7 10.67 -0.59 9.16
CA ASP A 7 11.79 -0.71 8.23
C ASP A 7 12.13 0.63 7.55
N VAL A 8 13.13 0.61 6.65
CA VAL A 8 13.59 1.82 5.94
C VAL A 8 12.52 2.40 5.00
N ALA A 9 11.59 1.60 4.54
CA ALA A 9 10.48 2.07 3.70
C ALA A 9 9.33 2.65 4.52
N GLY A 10 9.34 2.49 5.84
CA GLY A 10 8.28 2.91 6.75
C GLY A 10 7.23 1.84 7.00
N ARG A 11 7.45 0.61 6.53
CA ARG A 11 6.54 -0.52 6.77
C ARG A 11 6.68 -1.00 8.21
N CYS A 12 5.56 -1.26 8.86
CA CYS A 12 5.56 -1.80 10.22
C CYS A 12 6.02 -3.26 10.19
N LEU A 13 7.07 -3.55 10.96
CA LEU A 13 7.63 -4.90 11.07
C LEU A 13 6.86 -5.74 12.09
N PHE A 14 6.57 -5.15 13.25
CA PHE A 14 5.78 -5.81 14.30
C PHE A 14 5.32 -4.81 15.35
N VAL A 15 4.35 -5.24 16.15
CA VAL A 15 3.91 -4.57 17.37
C VAL A 15 3.94 -5.61 18.49
N VAL A 16 4.60 -5.30 19.60
CA VAL A 16 4.62 -6.17 20.77
C VAL A 16 4.18 -5.40 22.01
N ASN A 17 3.49 -6.09 22.91
CA ASN A 17 3.02 -5.50 24.16
C ASN A 17 4.10 -5.61 25.24
N ASP A 18 5.23 -4.98 24.96
CA ASP A 18 6.38 -4.89 25.87
C ASP A 18 7.28 -3.77 25.39
N GLU A 19 8.21 -3.34 26.23
CA GLU A 19 9.22 -2.35 25.86
C GLU A 19 10.51 -3.08 25.48
N LEU A 20 10.81 -3.09 24.18
CA LEU A 20 11.96 -3.80 23.62
C LEU A 20 12.92 -2.85 22.92
N ALA A 21 14.21 -3.16 22.99
CA ALA A 21 15.22 -2.55 22.14
C ALA A 21 15.23 -3.30 20.79
N VAL A 22 15.13 -2.57 19.68
CA VAL A 22 15.13 -3.14 18.34
C VAL A 22 16.24 -2.47 17.52
N PRO A 23 17.51 -2.88 17.67
CA PRO A 23 18.63 -2.16 17.07
C PRO A 23 18.67 -2.22 15.54
N ASP A 24 18.06 -3.24 14.93
CA ASP A 24 18.04 -3.41 13.47
C ASP A 24 16.88 -2.69 12.79
N ALA A 25 15.95 -2.13 13.55
CA ALA A 25 14.84 -1.37 12.98
C ALA A 25 15.30 0.02 12.54
N ALA A 26 14.72 0.53 11.45
CA ALA A 26 15.00 1.89 10.98
C ALA A 26 14.34 2.95 11.87
N ALA A 27 13.22 2.61 12.51
CA ALA A 27 12.56 3.46 13.50
C ALA A 27 11.82 2.59 14.53
N VAL A 28 11.71 3.10 15.75
CA VAL A 28 10.98 2.43 16.83
C VAL A 28 10.15 3.48 17.57
N ILE A 29 8.87 3.16 17.78
CA ILE A 29 7.94 4.01 18.54
C ILE A 29 7.49 3.23 19.77
N TYR A 30 7.45 3.91 20.91
CA TYR A 30 6.92 3.38 22.15
C TYR A 30 5.61 4.11 22.47
N THR A 31 4.53 3.36 22.67
CA THR A 31 3.22 3.96 22.93
C THR A 31 2.36 3.03 23.80
N ASP A 32 1.49 3.62 24.61
CA ASP A 32 0.49 2.88 25.38
C ASP A 32 -0.77 2.59 24.59
N GLU A 33 -0.90 3.15 23.39
CA GLU A 33 -2.04 2.91 22.52
C GLU A 33 -2.01 1.50 21.90
N LEU A 34 -3.19 0.96 21.63
CA LEU A 34 -3.32 -0.28 20.86
C LEU A 34 -3.09 0.02 19.38
N ILE A 35 -2.06 -0.61 18.80
CA ILE A 35 -1.66 -0.39 17.42
C ILE A 35 -1.86 -1.68 16.63
N ASP A 36 -2.53 -1.57 15.46
CA ASP A 36 -2.61 -2.64 14.48
C ASP A 36 -1.49 -2.45 13.47
N ALA A 37 -0.58 -3.42 13.37
CA ALA A 37 0.59 -3.37 12.48
C ALA A 37 0.20 -3.18 11.01
N ASN A 38 -0.99 -3.62 10.60
CA ASN A 38 -1.46 -3.50 9.22
C ASN A 38 -2.03 -2.12 8.90
N LEU A 39 -2.25 -1.27 9.90
CA LEU A 39 -2.92 0.02 9.74
C LEU A 39 -1.98 1.21 9.95
N VAL A 40 -0.69 0.99 10.14
CA VAL A 40 0.26 2.08 10.40
C VAL A 40 1.48 1.98 9.50
N TRP A 41 2.09 3.14 9.26
CA TRP A 41 3.38 3.25 8.58
C TRP A 41 4.18 4.38 9.22
N TYR A 42 5.51 4.38 9.03
CA TYR A 42 6.37 5.42 9.58
C TYR A 42 6.82 6.38 8.49
N ASP A 43 6.56 7.68 8.70
CA ASP A 43 7.01 8.76 7.84
C ASP A 43 8.41 9.21 8.30
N HIS A 44 9.45 8.70 7.64
CA HIS A 44 10.84 9.01 7.99
C HIS A 44 11.21 10.48 7.73
N GLN A 45 10.52 11.13 6.81
CA GLN A 45 10.76 12.54 6.50
C GLN A 45 10.31 13.44 7.66
N ASN A 46 9.14 13.17 8.22
CA ASN A 46 8.56 13.94 9.33
C ASN A 46 8.77 13.27 10.68
N LYS A 47 9.35 12.08 10.72
CA LYS A 47 9.64 11.29 11.94
C LYS A 47 8.40 11.06 12.79
N VAL A 48 7.33 10.60 12.16
CA VAL A 48 6.04 10.36 12.81
C VAL A 48 5.38 9.09 12.27
N MET A 49 4.70 8.35 13.16
CA MET A 49 3.86 7.23 12.79
C MET A 49 2.52 7.76 12.28
N ARG A 50 2.05 7.23 11.16
CA ARG A 50 0.79 7.64 10.53
C ARG A 50 -0.13 6.44 10.32
N ILE A 51 -1.43 6.72 10.23
CA ILE A 51 -2.45 5.72 9.93
C ILE A 51 -2.49 5.50 8.41
N ARG A 52 -2.54 4.23 8.00
CA ARG A 52 -2.77 3.85 6.60
C ARG A 52 -4.26 3.96 6.29
N GLY A 53 -4.58 4.58 5.17
CA GLY A 53 -5.95 4.63 4.65
C GLY A 53 -6.03 3.92 3.29
N PRO A 54 -7.23 3.79 2.70
CA PRO A 54 -7.36 3.17 1.38
C PRO A 54 -6.73 4.04 0.30
N ILE A 55 -6.32 3.40 -0.80
CA ILE A 55 -5.84 4.11 -1.98
C ILE A 55 -7.04 4.70 -2.69
N LEU A 56 -7.07 6.03 -2.83
CA LEU A 56 -8.08 6.74 -3.60
C LEU A 56 -7.55 6.95 -5.01
N CYS A 57 -8.20 6.34 -6.00
CA CYS A 57 -7.80 6.42 -7.38
C CYS A 57 -9.04 6.60 -8.29
N THR A 58 -8.79 6.90 -9.56
CA THR A 58 -9.85 7.04 -10.55
C THR A 58 -9.83 5.82 -11.47
N VAL A 59 -10.98 5.12 -11.56
CA VAL A 59 -11.14 3.96 -12.44
C VAL A 59 -11.93 4.39 -13.66
N ALA A 60 -11.40 4.10 -14.84
CA ALA A 60 -12.06 4.32 -16.12
C ALA A 60 -11.97 3.03 -16.95
N THR A 61 -12.56 3.01 -18.15
CA THR A 61 -12.46 1.84 -19.03
C THR A 61 -11.00 1.59 -19.39
N ASN A 62 -10.52 0.38 -19.13
CA ASN A 62 -9.15 -0.07 -19.41
C ASN A 62 -8.05 0.74 -18.69
N LYS A 63 -8.39 1.49 -17.63
CA LYS A 63 -7.41 2.38 -17.01
C LYS A 63 -7.68 2.64 -15.53
N ILE A 64 -6.60 2.75 -14.77
CA ILE A 64 -6.62 3.34 -13.42
C ILE A 64 -5.65 4.51 -13.43
N SER A 65 -6.08 5.64 -12.86
CA SER A 65 -5.26 6.85 -12.74
C SER A 65 -5.30 7.42 -11.32
N SER A 66 -4.54 8.47 -11.06
CA SER A 66 -4.42 9.10 -9.75
C SER A 66 -3.89 8.15 -8.69
N LEU A 67 -3.00 7.25 -9.08
CA LEU A 67 -2.35 6.32 -8.17
C LEU A 67 -1.16 6.99 -7.48
N PRO A 68 -0.91 6.71 -6.19
CA PRO A 68 0.33 7.12 -5.55
C PRO A 68 1.54 6.51 -6.25
N SER A 69 2.62 7.28 -6.41
CA SER A 69 3.87 6.75 -6.97
C SER A 69 4.39 5.59 -6.13
N GLY A 70 4.81 4.53 -6.78
CA GLY A 70 5.30 3.32 -6.12
C GLY A 70 4.20 2.32 -5.75
N THR A 71 2.97 2.51 -6.24
CA THR A 71 1.90 1.53 -6.03
C THR A 71 2.21 0.25 -6.79
N THR A 72 2.14 -0.89 -6.10
CA THR A 72 2.24 -2.21 -6.71
C THR A 72 0.84 -2.69 -7.07
N ILE A 73 0.68 -3.15 -8.30
CA ILE A 73 -0.58 -3.63 -8.84
C ILE A 73 -0.48 -5.13 -9.08
N TYR A 74 -1.46 -5.87 -8.56
CA TYR A 74 -1.58 -7.32 -8.78
C TYR A 74 -2.82 -7.58 -9.62
N VAL A 75 -2.63 -8.16 -10.80
CA VAL A 75 -3.70 -8.55 -11.73
C VAL A 75 -3.44 -10.00 -12.16
N GLY A 76 -4.34 -10.91 -11.78
CA GLY A 76 -4.13 -12.33 -12.05
C GLY A 76 -2.81 -12.82 -11.44
N ASN A 77 -1.91 -13.32 -12.28
CA ASN A 77 -0.58 -13.77 -11.86
C ASN A 77 0.52 -12.73 -12.11
N GLU A 78 0.16 -11.53 -12.53
CA GLU A 78 1.11 -10.48 -12.86
C GLU A 78 1.21 -9.45 -11.76
N GLN A 79 2.39 -8.84 -11.64
CA GLN A 79 2.70 -7.80 -10.67
C GLN A 79 3.45 -6.68 -11.39
N VAL A 80 3.00 -5.44 -11.21
CA VAL A 80 3.59 -4.26 -11.84
C VAL A 80 3.70 -3.15 -10.79
N VAL A 81 4.83 -2.43 -10.79
CA VAL A 81 5.00 -1.22 -9.99
C VAL A 81 4.72 -0.01 -10.87
N VAL A 82 3.84 0.87 -10.40
CA VAL A 82 3.43 2.08 -11.14
C VAL A 82 4.04 3.31 -10.49
N ASP A 83 4.89 4.02 -11.22
CA ASP A 83 5.57 5.22 -10.72
C ASP A 83 5.01 6.53 -11.30
N ASP A 84 4.29 6.45 -12.43
CA ASP A 84 3.77 7.63 -13.13
C ASP A 84 2.29 7.95 -12.81
N GLY A 85 1.71 7.24 -11.87
CA GLY A 85 0.36 7.52 -11.39
C GLY A 85 -0.77 6.88 -12.19
N SER A 86 -0.49 6.18 -13.29
CA SER A 86 -1.52 5.54 -14.07
C SER A 86 -1.07 4.23 -14.71
N ILE A 87 -2.04 3.35 -14.98
CA ILE A 87 -1.80 2.10 -15.71
C ILE A 87 -2.97 1.84 -16.66
N GLU A 88 -2.67 1.34 -17.85
CA GLU A 88 -3.64 0.92 -18.85
C GLU A 88 -3.61 -0.60 -18.99
N PHE A 89 -4.77 -1.18 -19.26
CA PHE A 89 -4.94 -2.62 -19.43
C PHE A 89 -5.34 -2.96 -20.85
N ASP A 90 -4.72 -4.00 -21.41
CA ASP A 90 -5.04 -4.55 -22.70
C ASP A 90 -5.61 -5.97 -22.51
N VAL A 91 -6.80 -6.22 -23.02
CA VAL A 91 -7.51 -7.48 -22.80
C VAL A 91 -7.91 -8.11 -24.14
N ALA A 92 -7.97 -9.44 -24.16
CA ALA A 92 -8.36 -10.20 -25.35
C ALA A 92 -9.88 -10.20 -25.58
N TYR A 93 -10.66 -9.94 -24.54
CA TYR A 93 -12.13 -9.87 -24.60
C TYR A 93 -12.65 -8.95 -23.50
N ALA A 94 -13.86 -8.43 -23.69
CA ALA A 94 -14.49 -7.55 -22.70
C ALA A 94 -14.71 -8.28 -21.39
N GLN A 95 -14.27 -7.68 -20.29
CA GLN A 95 -14.38 -8.26 -18.96
C GLN A 95 -14.17 -7.20 -17.88
N GLN A 96 -14.45 -7.55 -16.63
CA GLN A 96 -14.02 -6.74 -15.49
C GLN A 96 -12.79 -7.39 -14.86
N LEU A 97 -11.73 -6.62 -14.70
CA LEU A 97 -10.51 -7.08 -14.06
C LEU A 97 -10.55 -6.72 -12.58
N ARG A 98 -10.31 -7.71 -11.75
CA ARG A 98 -10.09 -7.49 -10.32
C ARG A 98 -8.63 -7.15 -10.10
N VAL A 99 -8.38 -5.96 -9.55
CA VAL A 99 -7.04 -5.41 -9.38
C VAL A 99 -6.82 -5.12 -7.90
N VAL A 100 -5.72 -5.63 -7.36
CA VAL A 100 -5.30 -5.34 -5.98
C VAL A 100 -4.20 -4.29 -6.03
N LEU A 101 -4.38 -3.21 -5.27
CA LEU A 101 -3.44 -2.10 -5.15
C LEU A 101 -2.76 -2.18 -3.79
N SER A 102 -1.43 -2.13 -3.78
CA SER A 102 -0.65 -2.20 -2.55
C SER A 102 0.39 -1.07 -2.50
N HIS A 103 0.48 -0.40 -1.36
CA HIS A 103 1.44 0.66 -1.12
C HIS A 103 1.73 0.73 0.38
N VAL A 104 2.99 1.02 0.75
CA VAL A 104 3.41 1.09 2.16
C VAL A 104 2.54 2.05 2.98
N ARG A 105 2.19 3.20 2.40
CA ARG A 105 1.46 4.28 3.09
C ARG A 105 -0.06 4.08 3.12
N TYR A 106 -0.57 3.07 2.40
CA TYR A 106 -2.00 2.83 2.24
C TYR A 106 -2.33 1.38 2.52
N THR A 107 -3.57 1.13 2.95
CA THR A 107 -4.06 -0.25 3.07
C THR A 107 -4.31 -0.83 1.69
N ASP A 108 -4.19 -2.16 1.57
CA ASP A 108 -4.48 -2.84 0.32
C ASP A 108 -5.91 -2.54 -0.13
N THR A 109 -6.05 -2.17 -1.38
CA THR A 109 -7.33 -1.75 -1.95
C THR A 109 -7.63 -2.60 -3.17
N VAL A 110 -8.86 -3.11 -3.27
CA VAL A 110 -9.31 -3.88 -4.42
C VAL A 110 -10.27 -3.03 -5.25
N VAL A 111 -9.98 -2.93 -6.54
CA VAL A 111 -10.86 -2.24 -7.49
C VAL A 111 -11.20 -3.17 -8.65
N GLU A 112 -12.35 -2.94 -9.26
CA GLU A 112 -12.74 -3.62 -10.50
C GLU A 112 -12.67 -2.63 -11.65
N VAL A 113 -11.96 -3.01 -12.70
CA VAL A 113 -11.75 -2.16 -13.87
C VAL A 113 -12.55 -2.74 -15.04
N PRO A 114 -13.53 -2.01 -15.58
CA PRO A 114 -14.23 -2.45 -16.78
C PRO A 114 -13.26 -2.37 -17.97
N CYS A 115 -13.07 -3.48 -18.66
CA CYS A 115 -12.14 -3.55 -19.75
C CYS A 115 -12.86 -3.99 -21.03
N GLU A 116 -12.54 -3.30 -22.14
CA GLU A 116 -13.02 -3.61 -23.48
C GLU A 116 -11.84 -3.82 -24.40
N VAL A 117 -12.03 -4.59 -25.44
CA VAL A 117 -11.01 -4.81 -26.45
C VAL A 117 -10.76 -3.50 -27.18
N GLN A 118 -9.51 -3.09 -27.24
CA GLN A 118 -9.06 -1.91 -27.96
C GLN A 118 -8.55 -2.31 -29.35
N GLY A 119 -9.02 -1.64 -30.35
CA GLY A 119 -8.56 -1.92 -31.69
C GLY A 119 -9.50 -1.36 -32.74
#